data_10856ca431091f50cdcee378e2c8395f
#
_entry.id   10856ca431091f50cdcee378e2c8395f
#
_cell.length_a   1.000
_cell.length_b   1.000
_cell.length_c   1.000
_cell.angle_alpha   90.00
_cell.angle_beta   90.00
_cell.angle_gamma   90.00
#
_symmetry.space_group_name_H-M   'P 1'
#
loop_
_entity.id
_entity.type
_entity.pdbx_description
1 polymer ?
#
loop_
_entity_poly.entity_id
_entity_poly.type
_entity_poly.pdbx_seq_one_letter_code
_entity_poly.pdbx_strand_id
1 'polypeptide(L)'
;MDSAESTAAAAARAPNSAARAVDGHDVDDDDDAVPEVAACISTMLDRGGSVESHRLFLARRTALEMLRDRGYAVPEDELARTLPEFRAWWEDKPELERLAFSTTLASDPSSKVKVVFCPPEPVKLAAIRITELLVNITKHVLKPKHQVLTAEEKAKLLKEYNVMDAQLPRMLENDAVARYYGLGKGTVVKVIYDSELTGNHVTYRCIF
;
A
#
# COMPACT_ATOMS: atom_id res chain seq x y z
N MET A 1 1.96 -42.51 46.29
CA MET A 1 1.41 -43.61 45.50
C MET A 1 1.45 -43.11 44.08
N ASP A 2 2.53 -43.35 43.54
CA ASP A 2 2.95 -44.20 42.40
C ASP A 2 2.64 -43.53 41.08
N SER A 3 3.63 -42.99 40.47
CA SER A 3 4.63 -43.63 39.58
C SER A 3 4.04 -44.05 38.23
N ALA A 4 4.48 -43.46 37.17
CA ALA A 4 5.25 -44.14 36.15
C ALA A 4 5.66 -43.19 35.00
N GLU A 5 6.94 -42.98 34.90
CA GLU A 5 7.69 -42.63 33.70
C GLU A 5 7.47 -43.67 32.59
N SER A 6 7.52 -43.20 31.34
CA SER A 6 8.04 -44.06 30.27
C SER A 6 8.67 -43.22 29.15
N THR A 7 9.96 -43.26 29.13
CA THR A 7 10.91 -42.92 28.08
C THR A 7 10.89 -43.98 26.97
N ALA A 8 11.03 -43.53 25.70
CA ALA A 8 11.72 -44.26 24.61
C ALA A 8 11.90 -43.27 23.46
N ALA A 9 13.09 -42.76 23.14
CA ALA A 9 14.25 -43.37 22.54
C ALA A 9 14.22 -43.34 21.01
N ALA A 10 15.22 -42.66 20.49
CA ALA A 10 15.62 -42.37 19.15
C ALA A 10 15.85 -43.58 18.23
N ALA A 11 15.71 -43.40 16.92
CA ALA A 11 16.50 -44.15 15.95
C ALA A 11 16.73 -43.32 14.67
N ALA A 12 17.97 -42.89 14.52
CA ALA A 12 18.56 -42.41 13.29
C ALA A 12 18.81 -43.56 12.31
N ARG A 13 18.63 -43.31 11.02
CA ARG A 13 19.25 -44.12 9.97
C ARG A 13 19.37 -43.35 8.64
N ALA A 14 20.59 -42.97 8.26
CA ALA A 14 21.06 -42.74 6.91
C ALA A 14 22.00 -43.91 6.54
N PRO A 15 22.63 -43.98 5.35
CA PRO A 15 22.23 -43.57 4.01
C PRO A 15 22.30 -44.77 3.01
N ASN A 16 21.88 -44.58 1.78
CA ASN A 16 22.41 -45.46 0.72
C ASN A 16 22.62 -44.68 -0.60
N SER A 17 23.87 -44.62 -0.96
CA SER A 17 24.42 -44.19 -2.22
C SER A 17 24.12 -45.21 -3.33
N ALA A 18 23.64 -44.74 -4.46
CA ALA A 18 23.86 -45.44 -5.73
C ALA A 18 24.00 -44.43 -6.86
N ALA A 19 25.24 -44.25 -7.29
CA ALA A 19 25.57 -43.57 -8.51
C ALA A 19 25.03 -44.32 -9.72
N ARG A 20 24.37 -43.65 -10.64
CA ARG A 20 24.14 -44.13 -12.00
C ARG A 20 24.43 -43.01 -12.98
N ALA A 21 25.54 -43.16 -13.69
CA ALA A 21 25.88 -42.38 -14.85
C ALA A 21 24.83 -42.63 -15.95
N VAL A 22 24.34 -41.57 -16.55
CA VAL A 22 23.65 -41.62 -17.84
C VAL A 22 24.08 -40.43 -18.66
N ASP A 23 24.38 -40.75 -19.88
CA ASP A 23 24.93 -40.07 -21.03
C ASP A 23 24.45 -38.62 -21.26
N GLY A 24 25.38 -37.88 -21.93
CA GLY A 24 25.16 -36.56 -22.46
C GLY A 24 23.95 -36.48 -23.37
N HIS A 25 23.13 -35.50 -23.06
CA HIS A 25 22.14 -35.00 -24.01
C HIS A 25 22.42 -33.52 -24.15
N ASP A 26 22.62 -33.11 -25.39
CA ASP A 26 22.73 -31.72 -25.78
C ASP A 26 21.53 -30.95 -25.21
N VAL A 27 21.81 -30.01 -24.33
CA VAL A 27 20.79 -29.09 -23.84
C VAL A 27 20.82 -27.90 -24.78
N ASP A 28 19.84 -27.85 -25.66
CA ASP A 28 19.50 -26.67 -26.42
C ASP A 28 19.45 -25.46 -25.47
N ASP A 29 20.11 -24.37 -25.85
CA ASP A 29 20.04 -23.05 -25.24
C ASP A 29 18.57 -22.57 -25.30
N ASP A 30 17.75 -23.03 -24.36
CA ASP A 30 16.47 -22.42 -24.08
C ASP A 30 16.73 -21.05 -23.44
N ASP A 31 16.45 -20.05 -24.26
CA ASP A 31 16.30 -18.63 -23.92
C ASP A 31 15.73 -18.49 -22.49
N ASP A 32 16.59 -18.22 -21.51
CA ASP A 32 16.20 -17.83 -20.16
C ASP A 32 15.47 -16.47 -20.24
N ALA A 33 14.22 -16.52 -20.67
CA ALA A 33 13.30 -15.41 -20.58
C ALA A 33 13.15 -15.07 -19.08
N VAL A 34 13.90 -14.09 -18.63
CA VAL A 34 13.80 -13.53 -17.27
C VAL A 34 12.33 -13.22 -17.05
N PRO A 35 11.67 -13.85 -16.05
CA PRO A 35 10.25 -13.65 -15.83
C PRO A 35 9.97 -12.15 -15.70
N GLU A 36 9.06 -11.65 -16.52
CA GLU A 36 8.65 -10.25 -16.50
C GLU A 36 8.13 -9.91 -15.10
N VAL A 37 8.95 -9.22 -14.33
CA VAL A 37 8.62 -8.85 -12.95
C VAL A 37 7.48 -7.85 -13.01
N ALA A 38 6.36 -8.17 -12.36
CA ALA A 38 5.20 -7.29 -12.30
C ALA A 38 5.61 -5.86 -11.90
N ALA A 39 5.05 -4.85 -12.57
CA ALA A 39 5.42 -3.44 -12.38
C ALA A 39 5.38 -2.96 -10.92
N CYS A 40 4.50 -3.55 -10.09
CA CYS A 40 4.44 -3.27 -8.65
C CYS A 40 5.66 -3.81 -7.89
N ILE A 41 6.29 -4.87 -8.37
CA ILE A 41 7.47 -5.48 -7.76
C ILE A 41 8.75 -4.85 -8.33
N SER A 42 8.77 -4.49 -9.61
CA SER A 42 9.93 -3.85 -10.24
C SER A 42 10.30 -2.53 -9.58
N THR A 43 9.31 -1.78 -9.09
CA THR A 43 9.55 -0.54 -8.32
C THR A 43 10.13 -0.77 -6.93
N MET A 44 10.04 -1.99 -6.40
CA MET A 44 10.61 -2.40 -5.10
C MET A 44 11.98 -3.07 -5.23
N LEU A 45 12.29 -3.62 -6.41
CA LEU A 45 13.56 -4.27 -6.71
C LEU A 45 14.59 -3.24 -7.16
N ASP A 46 15.16 -2.52 -6.19
CA ASP A 46 16.30 -1.66 -6.47
C ASP A 46 17.60 -2.35 -6.05
N ARG A 47 18.44 -2.64 -7.02
CA ARG A 47 19.74 -3.30 -6.83
C ARG A 47 20.92 -2.32 -6.68
N GLY A 48 20.65 -1.03 -6.76
CA GLY A 48 21.70 0.00 -6.71
C GLY A 48 21.34 1.15 -5.77
N GLY A 49 22.24 1.51 -4.86
CA GLY A 49 22.13 2.67 -4.02
C GLY A 49 21.55 2.43 -2.61
N SER A 50 21.26 3.50 -1.90
CA SER A 50 20.78 3.47 -0.52
C SER A 50 19.33 2.98 -0.43
N VAL A 51 19.10 1.97 0.42
CA VAL A 51 17.75 1.46 0.74
C VAL A 51 16.87 2.58 1.34
N GLU A 52 17.48 3.48 2.09
CA GLU A 52 16.77 4.62 2.69
C GLU A 52 16.28 5.60 1.62
N SER A 53 17.13 5.95 0.64
CA SER A 53 16.71 6.84 -0.45
C SER A 53 15.58 6.25 -1.27
N HIS A 54 15.57 4.94 -1.50
CA HIS A 54 14.47 4.25 -2.17
C HIS A 54 13.17 4.32 -1.36
N ARG A 55 13.23 4.02 -0.06
CA ARG A 55 12.05 4.10 0.82
C ARG A 55 11.47 5.51 0.88
N LEU A 56 12.32 6.53 0.97
CA LEU A 56 11.89 7.93 0.99
C LEU A 56 11.28 8.36 -0.34
N PHE A 57 11.85 7.92 -1.46
CA PHE A 57 11.28 8.13 -2.79
C PHE A 57 9.86 7.55 -2.90
N LEU A 58 9.68 6.28 -2.54
CA LEU A 58 8.37 5.60 -2.59
C LEU A 58 7.36 6.29 -1.68
N ALA A 59 7.75 6.62 -0.45
CA ALA A 59 6.88 7.29 0.50
C ALA A 59 6.46 8.68 0.01
N ARG A 60 7.39 9.47 -0.54
CA ARG A 60 7.10 10.80 -1.09
C ARG A 60 6.17 10.72 -2.30
N ARG A 61 6.43 9.79 -3.22
CA ARG A 61 5.59 9.55 -4.40
C ARG A 61 4.17 9.16 -4.00
N THR A 62 4.03 8.21 -3.07
CA THR A 62 2.70 7.78 -2.57
C THR A 62 1.97 8.92 -1.86
N ALA A 63 2.68 9.76 -1.10
CA ALA A 63 2.07 10.94 -0.48
C ALA A 63 1.56 11.96 -1.51
N LEU A 64 2.29 12.18 -2.60
CA LEU A 64 1.87 13.04 -3.70
C LEU A 64 0.64 12.46 -4.42
N GLU A 65 0.65 11.15 -4.72
CA GLU A 65 -0.49 10.46 -5.32
C GLU A 65 -1.74 10.52 -4.41
N MET A 66 -1.56 10.33 -3.10
CA MET A 66 -2.62 10.44 -2.11
C MET A 66 -3.24 11.84 -2.10
N LEU A 67 -2.44 12.89 -2.15
CA LEU A 67 -2.94 14.27 -2.19
C LEU A 67 -3.65 14.58 -3.51
N ARG A 68 -3.14 14.12 -4.63
CA ARG A 68 -3.83 14.24 -5.92
C ARG A 68 -5.21 13.56 -5.88
N ASP A 69 -5.28 12.34 -5.36
CA ASP A 69 -6.53 11.58 -5.26
C ASP A 69 -7.53 12.21 -4.26
N ARG A 70 -7.04 13.06 -3.34
CA ARG A 70 -7.87 13.90 -2.48
C ARG A 70 -8.28 15.23 -3.11
N GLY A 71 -7.86 15.51 -4.34
CA GLY A 71 -8.21 16.73 -5.08
C GLY A 71 -7.27 17.92 -4.86
N TYR A 72 -6.07 17.71 -4.31
CA TYR A 72 -5.04 18.76 -4.21
C TYR A 72 -4.28 18.92 -5.53
N ALA A 73 -3.84 20.15 -5.80
CA ALA A 73 -3.07 20.49 -6.98
C ALA A 73 -1.61 20.01 -6.84
N VAL A 74 -1.31 18.83 -7.36
CA VAL A 74 0.03 18.25 -7.34
C VAL A 74 0.68 18.41 -8.70
N PRO A 75 1.94 18.95 -8.78
CA PRO A 75 2.66 19.08 -10.03
C PRO A 75 2.95 17.71 -10.66
N GLU A 76 2.72 17.57 -11.96
CA GLU A 76 2.92 16.31 -12.68
C GLU A 76 4.41 15.93 -12.78
N ASP A 77 5.33 16.89 -12.83
CA ASP A 77 6.78 16.67 -12.81
C ASP A 77 7.24 15.97 -11.52
N GLU A 78 6.63 16.29 -10.38
CA GLU A 78 6.90 15.63 -9.11
C GLU A 78 6.42 14.17 -9.09
N LEU A 79 5.31 13.88 -9.77
CA LEU A 79 4.78 12.52 -9.89
C LEU A 79 5.55 11.69 -10.93
N ALA A 80 6.05 12.34 -11.97
CA ALA A 80 6.82 11.71 -13.05
C ALA A 80 8.29 11.46 -12.66
N ARG A 81 8.78 12.11 -11.59
CA ARG A 81 10.17 11.98 -11.14
C ARG A 81 10.57 10.51 -10.96
N THR A 82 11.69 10.14 -11.56
CA THR A 82 12.27 8.79 -11.46
C THR A 82 13.14 8.63 -10.22
N LEU A 83 13.40 7.39 -9.81
CA LEU A 83 14.28 7.10 -8.67
C LEU A 83 15.72 7.62 -8.87
N PRO A 84 16.37 7.49 -10.05
CA PRO A 84 17.68 8.07 -10.27
C PRO A 84 17.70 9.61 -10.12
N GLU A 85 16.71 10.31 -10.67
CA GLU A 85 16.58 11.77 -10.54
C GLU A 85 16.35 12.19 -9.07
N PHE A 86 15.52 11.42 -8.35
CA PHE A 86 15.31 11.65 -6.93
C PHE A 86 16.62 11.46 -6.14
N ARG A 87 17.39 10.43 -6.43
CA ARG A 87 18.69 10.17 -5.77
C ARG A 87 19.69 11.27 -6.05
N ALA A 88 19.89 11.67 -7.29
CA ALA A 88 20.77 12.76 -7.64
C ALA A 88 20.42 14.05 -6.88
N TRP A 89 19.12 14.34 -6.76
CA TRP A 89 18.65 15.47 -5.97
C TRP A 89 18.82 15.29 -4.46
N TRP A 90 18.59 14.06 -3.94
CA TRP A 90 18.66 13.74 -2.51
C TRP A 90 20.11 13.69 -1.99
N GLU A 91 21.03 13.08 -2.73
CA GLU A 91 22.43 12.88 -2.34
C GLU A 91 23.19 14.19 -2.17
N ASP A 92 22.80 15.23 -2.88
CA ASP A 92 23.37 16.57 -2.72
C ASP A 92 23.22 17.10 -1.27
N LYS A 93 22.05 16.83 -0.66
CA LYS A 93 21.75 17.21 0.74
C LYS A 93 20.71 16.26 1.35
N PRO A 94 21.10 15.20 2.06
CA PRO A 94 20.16 14.19 2.59
C PRO A 94 19.49 14.66 3.91
N GLU A 95 18.69 15.72 3.84
CA GLU A 95 17.94 16.27 4.97
C GLU A 95 16.44 15.99 4.80
N LEU A 96 15.77 15.38 5.81
CA LEU A 96 14.35 15.05 5.77
C LEU A 96 13.46 16.29 5.52
N GLU A 97 13.91 17.45 5.95
CA GLU A 97 13.19 18.72 5.75
C GLU A 97 13.03 19.07 4.26
N ARG A 98 13.97 18.68 3.41
CA ARG A 98 13.88 18.88 1.94
C ARG A 98 12.76 18.08 1.29
N LEU A 99 12.32 16.99 1.91
CA LEU A 99 11.21 16.19 1.40
C LEU A 99 9.87 16.88 1.61
N ALA A 100 9.82 17.89 2.50
CA ALA A 100 8.60 18.62 2.78
C ALA A 100 8.12 19.37 1.52
N PHE A 101 6.81 19.37 1.34
CA PHE A 101 6.17 20.11 0.27
C PHE A 101 4.81 20.63 0.72
N SER A 102 4.32 21.64 0.01
CA SER A 102 3.02 22.24 0.28
C SER A 102 2.20 22.28 -0.99
N THR A 103 0.91 22.08 -0.86
CA THR A 103 -0.04 22.16 -1.97
C THR A 103 -1.36 22.75 -1.51
N THR A 104 -2.19 23.16 -2.45
CA THR A 104 -3.51 23.74 -2.21
C THR A 104 -4.59 22.84 -2.78
N LEU A 105 -5.77 22.87 -2.20
CA LEU A 105 -6.92 22.19 -2.75
C LEU A 105 -7.30 22.81 -4.11
N ALA A 106 -7.53 21.99 -5.14
CA ALA A 106 -7.84 22.50 -6.48
C ALA A 106 -9.15 23.28 -6.54
N SER A 107 -10.14 22.91 -5.69
CA SER A 107 -11.43 23.60 -5.59
C SER A 107 -11.39 24.85 -4.71
N ASP A 108 -10.42 24.95 -3.78
CA ASP A 108 -10.29 26.07 -2.85
C ASP A 108 -8.82 26.40 -2.59
N PRO A 109 -8.24 27.38 -3.30
CA PRO A 109 -6.83 27.77 -3.12
C PRO A 109 -6.48 28.32 -1.74
N SER A 110 -7.47 28.67 -0.92
CA SER A 110 -7.23 29.11 0.47
C SER A 110 -6.89 27.93 1.40
N SER A 111 -7.38 26.74 1.05
CA SER A 111 -7.11 25.50 1.77
C SER A 111 -5.74 24.94 1.40
N LYS A 112 -4.77 25.11 2.30
CA LYS A 112 -3.38 24.67 2.11
C LYS A 112 -3.06 23.49 3.01
N VAL A 113 -2.32 22.53 2.46
CA VAL A 113 -1.75 21.43 3.23
C VAL A 113 -0.23 21.44 3.08
N LYS A 114 0.47 21.15 4.16
CA LYS A 114 1.93 20.96 4.18
C LYS A 114 2.22 19.53 4.65
N VAL A 115 2.98 18.79 3.86
CA VAL A 115 3.51 17.48 4.24
C VAL A 115 4.92 17.66 4.73
N VAL A 116 5.22 17.09 5.89
CA VAL A 116 6.54 17.15 6.52
C VAL A 116 6.98 15.74 6.85
N PHE A 117 8.21 15.39 6.47
CA PHE A 117 8.85 14.15 6.87
C PHE A 117 9.64 14.40 8.15
N CYS A 118 9.39 13.62 9.19
CA CYS A 118 10.03 13.75 10.48
C CYS A 118 10.55 12.40 10.99
N PRO A 119 11.55 12.40 11.88
CA PRO A 119 12.00 11.19 12.57
C PRO A 119 10.85 10.52 13.35
N PRO A 120 10.96 9.21 13.63
CA PRO A 120 9.87 8.44 14.24
C PRO A 120 9.52 8.86 15.68
N GLU A 121 10.34 9.65 16.37
CA GLU A 121 10.11 10.08 17.75
C GLU A 121 10.25 11.59 17.96
N PRO A 122 9.47 12.15 18.88
CA PRO A 122 8.20 11.74 19.52
C PRO A 122 6.99 12.41 18.87
N VAL A 123 6.45 11.80 17.82
CA VAL A 123 5.29 12.39 17.13
C VAL A 123 4.01 12.06 17.89
N LYS A 124 3.46 13.03 18.63
CA LYS A 124 2.16 12.93 19.29
C LYS A 124 0.96 13.14 18.35
N LEU A 125 1.21 13.37 17.06
CA LEU A 125 0.19 13.62 16.05
C LEU A 125 -0.21 12.32 15.34
N ALA A 126 -1.40 12.29 14.79
CA ALA A 126 -1.86 11.19 13.90
C ALA A 126 -1.06 11.22 12.59
N ALA A 127 0.15 10.69 12.63
CA ALA A 127 1.05 10.63 11.49
C ALA A 127 0.87 9.33 10.71
N ILE A 128 1.07 9.39 9.40
CA ILE A 128 1.17 8.21 8.55
C ILE A 128 2.63 7.74 8.58
N ARG A 129 2.85 6.46 8.86
CA ARG A 129 4.21 5.92 8.89
C ARG A 129 4.76 5.79 7.48
N ILE A 130 6.06 6.02 7.29
CA ILE A 130 6.74 5.83 5.99
C ILE A 130 6.51 4.42 5.46
N THR A 131 6.48 3.40 6.33
CA THR A 131 6.20 2.01 5.94
C THR A 131 4.84 1.80 5.30
N GLU A 132 3.84 2.59 5.66
CA GLU A 132 2.50 2.54 5.07
C GLU A 132 2.43 3.22 3.69
N LEU A 133 3.41 4.04 3.36
CA LEU A 133 3.52 4.77 2.11
C LEU A 133 4.45 4.12 1.08
N LEU A 134 5.10 2.99 1.42
CA LEU A 134 5.98 2.30 0.48
C LEU A 134 5.22 1.72 -0.71
N VAL A 135 3.95 1.40 -0.53
CA VAL A 135 3.07 0.88 -1.57
C VAL A 135 1.77 1.68 -1.60
N ASN A 136 1.35 2.11 -2.78
CA ASN A 136 0.03 2.71 -2.94
C ASN A 136 -1.04 1.61 -2.95
N ILE A 137 -1.73 1.45 -1.83
CA ILE A 137 -2.79 0.45 -1.65
C ILE A 137 -3.95 0.61 -2.63
N THR A 138 -4.18 1.80 -3.16
CA THR A 138 -5.30 2.05 -4.08
C THR A 138 -5.08 1.42 -5.46
N LYS A 139 -3.82 1.16 -5.82
CA LYS A 139 -3.41 0.55 -7.09
C LYS A 139 -3.33 -0.97 -7.05
N HIS A 140 -3.58 -1.59 -5.90
CA HIS A 140 -3.51 -3.04 -5.78
C HIS A 140 -4.63 -3.73 -6.54
N VAL A 141 -4.31 -4.74 -7.34
CA VAL A 141 -5.25 -5.43 -8.24
C VAL A 141 -6.45 -6.03 -7.49
N LEU A 142 -6.21 -6.62 -6.30
CA LEU A 142 -7.27 -7.24 -5.50
C LEU A 142 -8.07 -6.23 -4.66
N LYS A 143 -7.71 -4.95 -4.68
CA LYS A 143 -8.45 -3.95 -3.91
C LYS A 143 -9.76 -3.59 -4.63
N PRO A 144 -10.92 -3.74 -3.96
CA PRO A 144 -12.18 -3.27 -4.52
C PRO A 144 -12.15 -1.76 -4.78
N LYS A 145 -12.93 -1.32 -5.74
CA LYS A 145 -13.07 0.12 -6.02
C LYS A 145 -13.84 0.79 -4.88
N HIS A 146 -13.24 1.82 -4.28
CA HIS A 146 -13.86 2.61 -3.23
C HIS A 146 -14.26 3.98 -3.80
N GLN A 147 -15.48 4.38 -3.53
CA GLN A 147 -16.04 5.68 -3.92
C GLN A 147 -16.62 6.35 -2.68
N VAL A 148 -16.10 7.52 -2.36
CA VAL A 148 -16.63 8.33 -1.25
C VAL A 148 -17.92 8.98 -1.70
N LEU A 149 -18.99 8.83 -0.93
CA LEU A 149 -20.29 9.45 -1.23
C LEU A 149 -20.31 10.89 -0.75
N THR A 150 -20.94 11.75 -1.53
CA THR A 150 -21.28 13.11 -1.11
C THR A 150 -22.37 13.09 -0.03
N ALA A 151 -22.57 14.21 0.66
CA ALA A 151 -23.64 14.32 1.65
C ALA A 151 -25.04 14.07 1.05
N GLU A 152 -25.24 14.50 -0.18
CA GLU A 152 -26.52 14.31 -0.91
C GLU A 152 -26.73 12.85 -1.30
N GLU A 153 -25.68 12.20 -1.84
CA GLU A 153 -25.71 10.78 -2.20
C GLU A 153 -25.93 9.90 -0.97
N LYS A 154 -25.28 10.24 0.15
CA LYS A 154 -25.50 9.56 1.43
C LYS A 154 -26.96 9.69 1.88
N ALA A 155 -27.51 10.90 1.89
CA ALA A 155 -28.89 11.13 2.29
C ALA A 155 -29.89 10.37 1.42
N LYS A 156 -29.66 10.32 0.10
CA LYS A 156 -30.46 9.53 -0.84
C LYS A 156 -30.38 8.04 -0.53
N LEU A 157 -29.16 7.51 -0.29
CA LEU A 157 -28.93 6.12 0.06
C LEU A 157 -29.69 5.72 1.33
N LEU A 158 -29.55 6.49 2.41
CA LEU A 158 -30.19 6.20 3.68
C LEU A 158 -31.72 6.20 3.58
N LYS A 159 -32.27 7.10 2.77
CA LYS A 159 -33.69 7.16 2.50
C LYS A 159 -34.18 5.98 1.65
N GLU A 160 -33.39 5.59 0.63
CA GLU A 160 -33.75 4.48 -0.27
C GLU A 160 -33.80 3.14 0.49
N TYR A 161 -32.83 2.87 1.36
CA TYR A 161 -32.80 1.65 2.16
C TYR A 161 -33.55 1.77 3.50
N ASN A 162 -34.09 2.96 3.82
CA ASN A 162 -34.75 3.24 5.10
C ASN A 162 -33.88 2.82 6.32
N VAL A 163 -32.61 3.22 6.32
CA VAL A 163 -31.62 2.89 7.35
C VAL A 163 -30.95 4.15 7.90
N MET A 164 -30.42 4.03 9.12
CA MET A 164 -29.58 5.05 9.76
C MET A 164 -28.08 4.74 9.58
N ASP A 165 -27.21 5.73 9.74
CA ASP A 165 -25.75 5.59 9.67
C ASP A 165 -25.22 4.41 10.51
N ALA A 166 -25.75 4.26 11.73
CA ALA A 166 -25.34 3.22 12.67
C ALA A 166 -25.69 1.78 12.23
N GLN A 167 -26.63 1.64 11.29
CA GLN A 167 -27.08 0.35 10.76
C GLN A 167 -26.24 -0.10 9.55
N LEU A 168 -25.47 0.82 8.95
CA LEU A 168 -24.55 0.47 7.88
C LEU A 168 -23.37 -0.33 8.42
N PRO A 169 -22.80 -1.26 7.63
CA PRO A 169 -21.53 -1.89 7.95
C PRO A 169 -20.45 -0.86 8.28
N ARG A 170 -19.67 -1.14 9.33
CA ARG A 170 -18.69 -0.19 9.86
C ARG A 170 -17.35 -0.29 9.17
N MET A 171 -16.67 0.84 9.06
CA MET A 171 -15.26 0.97 8.69
C MET A 171 -14.58 1.84 9.72
N LEU A 172 -13.43 1.43 10.20
CA LEU A 172 -12.71 2.20 11.21
C LEU A 172 -12.05 3.43 10.59
N GLU A 173 -11.97 4.53 11.34
CA GLU A 173 -11.27 5.75 10.92
C GLU A 173 -9.76 5.50 10.70
N ASN A 174 -9.18 4.51 11.40
CA ASN A 174 -7.79 4.09 11.23
C ASN A 174 -7.58 3.03 10.13
N ASP A 175 -8.62 2.64 9.41
CA ASP A 175 -8.49 1.79 8.23
C ASP A 175 -7.58 2.46 7.18
N ALA A 176 -6.75 1.66 6.51
CA ALA A 176 -5.77 2.17 5.55
C ALA A 176 -6.42 2.98 4.41
N VAL A 177 -7.61 2.57 3.95
CA VAL A 177 -8.36 3.28 2.89
C VAL A 177 -8.96 4.58 3.43
N ALA A 178 -9.54 4.55 4.65
CA ALA A 178 -10.06 5.74 5.30
C ALA A 178 -8.97 6.78 5.52
N ARG A 179 -7.80 6.35 5.97
CA ARG A 179 -6.62 7.21 6.15
C ARG A 179 -6.07 7.73 4.82
N TYR A 180 -6.06 6.89 3.79
CA TYR A 180 -5.60 7.30 2.46
C TYR A 180 -6.44 8.46 1.89
N TYR A 181 -7.76 8.40 2.00
CA TYR A 181 -8.65 9.46 1.54
C TYR A 181 -8.92 10.54 2.58
N GLY A 182 -8.42 10.41 3.82
CA GLY A 182 -8.63 11.37 4.90
C GLY A 182 -10.09 11.46 5.35
N LEU A 183 -10.77 10.32 5.41
CA LEU A 183 -12.20 10.27 5.72
C LEU A 183 -12.45 10.36 7.22
N GLY A 184 -13.32 11.27 7.61
CA GLY A 184 -13.79 11.43 8.99
C GLY A 184 -15.05 10.61 9.29
N LYS A 185 -15.37 10.52 10.59
CA LYS A 185 -16.57 9.83 11.09
C LYS A 185 -17.84 10.29 10.42
N GLY A 186 -18.74 9.36 10.19
CA GLY A 186 -20.01 9.61 9.51
C GLY A 186 -19.92 9.64 7.98
N THR A 187 -18.72 9.60 7.39
CA THR A 187 -18.58 9.48 5.93
C THR A 187 -18.99 8.08 5.48
N VAL A 188 -19.71 7.98 4.37
CA VAL A 188 -20.12 6.70 3.77
C VAL A 188 -19.30 6.44 2.52
N VAL A 189 -18.77 5.23 2.43
CA VAL A 189 -17.97 4.74 1.30
C VAL A 189 -18.72 3.61 0.60
N LYS A 190 -18.90 3.74 -0.71
CA LYS A 190 -19.39 2.69 -1.59
C LYS A 190 -18.22 1.81 -2.00
N VAL A 191 -18.29 0.51 -1.74
CA VAL A 191 -17.27 -0.48 -2.09
C VAL A 191 -17.83 -1.37 -3.20
N ILE A 192 -17.15 -1.37 -4.33
CA ILE A 192 -17.57 -2.08 -5.54
C ILE A 192 -16.57 -3.22 -5.74
N TYR A 193 -17.06 -4.44 -5.66
CA TYR A 193 -16.34 -5.65 -6.00
C TYR A 193 -16.69 -6.00 -7.45
N ASP A 194 -15.66 -6.28 -8.23
CA ASP A 194 -15.79 -6.70 -9.62
C ASP A 194 -14.73 -7.78 -9.88
N SER A 195 -15.12 -9.02 -9.69
CA SER A 195 -14.27 -10.18 -9.92
C SER A 195 -15.09 -11.35 -10.45
N GLU A 196 -14.46 -12.28 -11.13
CA GLU A 196 -15.10 -13.49 -11.61
C GLU A 196 -15.78 -14.32 -10.51
N LEU A 197 -15.25 -14.22 -9.26
CA LEU A 197 -15.78 -14.96 -8.10
C LEU A 197 -16.97 -14.25 -7.44
N THR A 198 -16.93 -12.93 -7.35
CA THR A 198 -17.94 -12.15 -6.61
C THR A 198 -19.00 -11.53 -7.52
N GLY A 199 -18.73 -11.52 -8.85
CA GLY A 199 -19.54 -10.73 -9.78
C GLY A 199 -19.51 -9.25 -9.40
N ASN A 200 -20.50 -8.51 -9.89
CA ASN A 200 -20.66 -7.08 -9.60
C ASN A 200 -21.40 -6.91 -8.27
N HIS A 201 -20.67 -6.94 -7.15
CA HIS A 201 -21.22 -6.79 -5.80
C HIS A 201 -20.89 -5.41 -5.23
N VAL A 202 -21.93 -4.72 -4.72
CA VAL A 202 -21.81 -3.38 -4.13
C VAL A 202 -22.18 -3.43 -2.65
N THR A 203 -21.32 -2.89 -1.80
CA THR A 203 -21.58 -2.68 -0.37
C THR A 203 -21.34 -1.23 0.02
N TYR A 204 -21.88 -0.84 1.15
CA TYR A 204 -21.67 0.49 1.73
C TYR A 204 -21.10 0.35 3.12
N ARG A 205 -20.16 1.24 3.49
CA ARG A 205 -19.54 1.26 4.82
C ARG A 205 -19.55 2.66 5.37
N CYS A 206 -19.95 2.80 6.64
CA CYS A 206 -19.89 4.08 7.34
C CYS A 206 -18.64 4.15 8.23
N ILE A 207 -17.93 5.29 8.21
CA ILE A 207 -16.75 5.51 9.06
C ILE A 207 -17.18 5.80 10.50
N PHE A 208 -16.51 5.11 11.45
CA PHE A 208 -16.76 5.22 12.90
C PHE A 208 -15.49 5.51 13.69
#